data_1921e1f46936bb7a52ac56036a55dd33
#
_entry.id   1921e1f46936bb7a52ac56036a55dd33
#
_cell.length_a   1.000
_cell.length_b   1.000
_cell.length_c   1.000
_cell.angle_alpha   90.00
_cell.angle_beta   90.00
_cell.angle_gamma   90.00
#
_symmetry.space_group_name_H-M   'P 1'
#
loop_
_entity.id
_entity.type
_entity.pdbx_description
1 polymer ?
#
loop_
_entity_poly.entity_id
_entity_poly.type
_entity_poly.pdbx_seq_one_letter_code
_entity_poly.pdbx_strand_id
1 'polypeptide(L)'
;MPVAAPKLGPRAAQVCLAVTSQLPSAIRDLPARKVTAGPEQNAAYGEPPITVQCGGPQPAMCATLAGGAGCVPLDTELLLMNDVCWYAAPGTRANVFTTMDREVAVRVTVPSTYAQAAQWANEFSDTVVETDPSRTTGVPSGCRA
;
A
#
# COMPACT_ATOMS: atom_id res chain seq x y z
N MET A 1 7.60 -0.48 17.82
CA MET A 1 7.38 0.72 17.00
C MET A 1 5.89 0.95 16.80
N PRO A 2 5.35 2.09 17.19
CA PRO A 2 3.93 2.34 17.02
C PRO A 2 3.61 2.73 15.58
N VAL A 3 2.61 2.10 15.02
CA VAL A 3 2.03 2.41 13.71
C VAL A 3 0.52 2.45 13.90
N ALA A 4 -0.14 3.45 13.30
CA ALA A 4 -1.59 3.58 13.43
C ALA A 4 -2.31 2.35 12.86
N ALA A 5 -3.36 1.91 13.55
CA ALA A 5 -4.16 0.76 13.15
C ALA A 5 -5.59 1.20 12.90
N PRO A 6 -6.06 1.25 11.64
CA PRO A 6 -7.45 1.58 11.34
C PRO A 6 -8.39 0.50 11.86
N LYS A 7 -9.61 0.90 12.20
CA LYS A 7 -10.65 -0.06 12.56
C LYS A 7 -11.14 -0.79 11.32
N LEU A 8 -11.28 -2.11 11.40
CA LEU A 8 -11.65 -2.95 10.28
C LEU A 8 -12.92 -3.75 10.57
N GLY A 9 -13.74 -3.93 9.54
CA GLY A 9 -14.80 -4.94 9.58
C GLY A 9 -14.21 -6.35 9.48
N PRO A 10 -15.03 -7.41 9.69
CA PRO A 10 -14.52 -8.78 9.74
C PRO A 10 -13.78 -9.24 8.47
N ARG A 11 -14.30 -8.90 7.29
CA ARG A 11 -13.67 -9.31 6.03
C ARG A 11 -12.34 -8.61 5.82
N ALA A 12 -12.30 -7.30 6.06
CA ALA A 12 -11.06 -6.53 5.94
C ALA A 12 -10.01 -7.03 6.93
N ALA A 13 -10.43 -7.38 8.14
CA ALA A 13 -9.51 -7.93 9.13
C ALA A 13 -8.91 -9.27 8.67
N GLN A 14 -9.71 -10.14 8.03
CA GLN A 14 -9.21 -11.40 7.46
C GLN A 14 -8.17 -11.16 6.37
N VAL A 15 -8.46 -10.25 5.44
CA VAL A 15 -7.54 -9.92 4.35
C VAL A 15 -6.24 -9.34 4.91
N CYS A 16 -6.34 -8.41 5.85
CA CYS A 16 -5.15 -7.79 6.43
C CYS A 16 -4.30 -8.78 7.23
N LEU A 17 -4.92 -9.71 7.94
CA LEU A 17 -4.18 -10.77 8.62
C LEU A 17 -3.41 -11.63 7.62
N ALA A 18 -4.03 -11.98 6.48
CA ALA A 18 -3.35 -12.72 5.43
C ALA A 18 -2.19 -11.92 4.85
N VAL A 19 -2.38 -10.63 4.58
CA VAL A 19 -1.32 -9.75 4.08
C VAL A 19 -0.15 -9.74 5.04
N THR A 20 -0.38 -9.41 6.31
CA THR A 20 0.71 -9.24 7.28
C THR A 20 1.41 -10.56 7.59
N SER A 21 0.69 -11.67 7.61
CA SER A 21 1.31 -12.97 7.89
C SER A 21 2.19 -13.49 6.75
N GLN A 22 2.02 -12.97 5.53
CA GLN A 22 2.84 -13.36 4.39
C GLN A 22 3.85 -12.31 3.96
N LEU A 23 3.96 -11.21 4.71
CA LEU A 23 5.00 -10.22 4.44
C LEU A 23 6.38 -10.82 4.66
N PRO A 24 7.38 -10.41 3.87
CA PRO A 24 8.73 -10.93 4.04
C PRO A 24 9.33 -10.54 5.39
N SER A 25 10.25 -11.37 5.90
CA SER A 25 10.97 -11.07 7.14
C SER A 25 12.02 -9.98 6.95
N ALA A 26 12.39 -9.71 5.70
CA ALA A 26 13.28 -8.62 5.33
C ALA A 26 12.96 -8.21 3.90
N ILE A 27 13.11 -6.91 3.60
CA ILE A 27 13.06 -6.41 2.22
C ILE A 27 14.47 -5.94 1.85
N ARG A 28 15.02 -6.58 0.81
CA ARG A 28 16.44 -6.41 0.47
C ARG A 28 17.30 -6.72 1.72
N ASP A 29 18.01 -5.72 2.24
CA ASP A 29 18.85 -5.86 3.43
C ASP A 29 18.21 -5.24 4.70
N LEU A 30 16.95 -4.81 4.61
CA LEU A 30 16.25 -4.20 5.76
C LEU A 30 15.41 -5.26 6.47
N PRO A 31 15.75 -5.60 7.73
CA PRO A 31 14.96 -6.58 8.48
C PRO A 31 13.63 -5.99 8.95
N ALA A 32 12.64 -6.86 9.12
CA ALA A 32 11.38 -6.49 9.74
C ALA A 32 11.62 -6.07 11.18
N ARG A 33 10.86 -5.05 11.62
CA ARG A 33 10.93 -4.51 12.98
C ARG A 33 9.63 -4.83 13.71
N LYS A 34 9.71 -5.00 15.01
CA LYS A 34 8.53 -5.24 15.83
C LYS A 34 7.61 -4.03 15.82
N VAL A 35 6.33 -4.27 15.57
CA VAL A 35 5.28 -3.26 15.61
C VAL A 35 4.47 -3.46 16.88
N THR A 36 4.25 -2.39 17.65
CA THR A 36 3.60 -2.47 18.96
C THR A 36 2.09 -2.19 18.88
N ALA A 37 1.60 -1.54 17.83
CA ALA A 37 0.18 -1.25 17.66
C ALA A 37 -0.30 -1.91 16.36
N GLY A 38 -1.36 -2.74 16.45
CA GLY A 38 -1.98 -3.38 15.31
C GLY A 38 -1.05 -4.23 14.45
N PRO A 39 -0.28 -5.18 15.03
CA PRO A 39 0.65 -6.00 14.24
C PRO A 39 -0.05 -6.87 13.18
N GLU A 40 -1.33 -7.13 13.34
CA GLU A 40 -2.14 -7.85 12.36
C GLU A 40 -2.49 -6.99 11.12
N GLN A 41 -2.21 -5.68 11.16
CA GLN A 41 -2.48 -4.75 10.07
C GLN A 41 -1.24 -4.01 9.59
N ASN A 42 -0.17 -4.00 10.38
CA ASN A 42 0.96 -3.11 10.17
C ASN A 42 2.28 -3.86 10.24
N ALA A 43 3.25 -3.38 9.46
CA ALA A 43 4.62 -3.86 9.50
C ALA A 43 5.58 -2.69 9.30
N ALA A 44 6.84 -2.88 9.71
CA ALA A 44 7.88 -1.87 9.55
C ALA A 44 9.22 -2.53 9.25
N TYR A 45 10.05 -1.86 8.46
CA TYR A 45 11.35 -2.36 8.01
C TYR A 45 12.40 -1.26 8.08
N GLY A 46 13.55 -1.58 8.63
CA GLY A 46 14.71 -0.70 8.59
C GLY A 46 14.62 0.53 9.49
N GLU A 47 15.62 1.42 9.35
CA GLU A 47 15.74 2.65 10.11
C GLU A 47 16.25 3.77 9.20
N PRO A 48 15.50 4.88 8.99
CA PRO A 48 14.13 5.09 9.45
C PRO A 48 13.18 4.06 8.83
N PRO A 49 12.03 3.76 9.45
CA PRO A 49 11.23 2.62 8.99
C PRO A 49 10.47 2.91 7.71
N ILE A 50 10.49 1.92 6.81
CA ILE A 50 9.50 1.79 5.75
C ILE A 50 8.33 1.06 6.37
N THR A 51 7.13 1.65 6.33
CA THR A 51 5.96 1.07 6.99
C THR A 51 4.93 0.57 6.00
N VAL A 52 4.25 -0.51 6.37
CA VAL A 52 3.13 -1.07 5.62
C VAL A 52 1.91 -1.03 6.50
N GLN A 53 0.81 -0.47 6.01
CA GLN A 53 -0.46 -0.41 6.73
C GLN A 53 -1.55 -0.99 5.84
N CYS A 54 -2.33 -1.92 6.38
CA CYS A 54 -3.45 -2.54 5.67
C CYS A 54 -4.77 -2.05 6.25
N GLY A 55 -5.71 -1.69 5.40
CA GLY A 55 -7.08 -1.36 5.83
C GLY A 55 -7.39 0.12 5.94
N GLY A 56 -6.50 0.99 5.48
CA GLY A 56 -6.78 2.42 5.43
C GLY A 56 -7.76 2.80 4.32
N PRO A 57 -7.97 4.12 4.12
CA PRO A 57 -8.89 4.58 3.08
C PRO A 57 -8.47 4.13 1.69
N GLN A 58 -9.44 3.70 0.87
CA GLN A 58 -9.22 3.36 -0.53
C GLN A 58 -9.07 4.63 -1.35
N PRO A 59 -8.01 4.76 -2.17
CA PRO A 59 -7.97 5.84 -3.14
C PRO A 59 -9.03 5.61 -4.22
N ALA A 60 -9.72 6.66 -4.58
CA ALA A 60 -10.73 6.61 -5.63
C ALA A 60 -10.46 7.70 -6.65
N MET A 61 -10.58 7.35 -7.94
CA MET A 61 -10.39 8.31 -9.02
C MET A 61 -11.51 9.35 -9.00
N CYS A 62 -11.15 10.60 -9.33
CA CYS A 62 -12.14 11.65 -9.50
C CYS A 62 -13.11 11.33 -10.63
N ALA A 63 -14.36 11.77 -10.51
CA ALA A 63 -15.39 11.50 -11.51
C ALA A 63 -15.18 12.32 -12.79
N THR A 64 -14.53 13.49 -12.68
CA THR A 64 -14.31 14.39 -13.83
C THR A 64 -12.89 14.95 -13.79
N LEU A 65 -12.45 15.52 -14.92
CA LEU A 65 -11.16 16.19 -15.04
C LEU A 65 -11.05 17.42 -14.14
N ALA A 66 -12.16 18.02 -13.75
CA ALA A 66 -12.13 19.14 -12.81
C ALA A 66 -11.62 18.75 -11.43
N GLY A 67 -11.62 17.45 -11.13
CA GLY A 67 -11.12 16.94 -9.87
C GLY A 67 -12.09 17.14 -8.73
N GLY A 68 -11.57 17.31 -7.53
CA GLY A 68 -12.33 17.48 -6.31
C GLY A 68 -11.49 17.11 -5.10
N ALA A 69 -12.02 17.40 -3.91
CA ALA A 69 -11.35 17.06 -2.67
C ALA A 69 -11.47 15.55 -2.39
N GLY A 70 -10.38 14.94 -1.95
CA GLY A 70 -10.39 13.55 -1.50
C GLY A 70 -10.40 12.50 -2.59
N CYS A 71 -10.25 12.86 -3.85
CA CYS A 71 -10.14 11.90 -4.94
C CYS A 71 -8.82 12.06 -5.68
N VAL A 72 -8.43 11.00 -6.40
CA VAL A 72 -7.20 10.98 -7.21
C VAL A 72 -7.51 11.63 -8.57
N PRO A 73 -6.78 12.69 -8.96
CA PRO A 73 -7.01 13.35 -10.25
C PRO A 73 -6.92 12.37 -11.43
N LEU A 74 -7.80 12.52 -12.42
CA LEU A 74 -7.87 11.61 -13.57
C LEU A 74 -6.62 11.58 -14.43
N ASP A 75 -5.80 12.65 -14.39
CA ASP A 75 -4.54 12.73 -15.11
C ASP A 75 -3.35 12.22 -14.28
N THR A 76 -3.59 11.66 -13.10
CA THR A 76 -2.53 11.10 -12.28
C THR A 76 -1.97 9.84 -12.91
N GLU A 77 -0.64 9.78 -13.01
CA GLU A 77 0.05 8.58 -13.45
C GLU A 77 0.03 7.53 -12.32
N LEU A 78 -0.52 6.37 -12.63
CA LEU A 78 -0.51 5.24 -11.70
C LEU A 78 0.63 4.30 -12.07
N LEU A 79 1.22 3.66 -11.06
CA LEU A 79 2.36 2.77 -11.26
C LEU A 79 1.90 1.32 -11.26
N LEU A 80 2.01 0.65 -12.40
CA LEU A 80 1.76 -0.78 -12.49
C LEU A 80 3.06 -1.52 -12.24
N MET A 81 3.15 -2.21 -11.09
CA MET A 81 4.35 -2.96 -10.70
C MET A 81 3.94 -4.35 -10.25
N ASN A 82 4.44 -5.38 -10.94
CA ASN A 82 4.18 -6.80 -10.62
C ASN A 82 2.69 -7.07 -10.39
N ASP A 83 1.86 -6.64 -11.32
CA ASP A 83 0.40 -6.84 -11.34
C ASP A 83 -0.36 -6.09 -10.25
N VAL A 84 0.29 -5.14 -9.57
CA VAL A 84 -0.38 -4.24 -8.63
C VAL A 84 -0.33 -2.82 -9.16
N CYS A 85 -1.48 -2.17 -9.15
CA CYS A 85 -1.58 -0.76 -9.50
C CYS A 85 -1.43 0.08 -8.23
N TRP A 86 -0.41 0.92 -8.20
CA TRP A 86 -0.10 1.77 -7.05
C TRP A 86 -0.36 3.23 -7.37
N TYR A 87 -1.02 3.92 -6.44
CA TYR A 87 -1.11 5.37 -6.45
C TYR A 87 0.05 5.93 -5.61
N ALA A 88 0.93 6.70 -6.25
CA ALA A 88 2.07 7.31 -5.59
C ALA A 88 1.76 8.76 -5.23
N ALA A 89 1.80 9.08 -3.94
CA ALA A 89 1.66 10.45 -3.45
C ALA A 89 3.02 10.92 -2.95
N PRO A 90 3.72 11.77 -3.71
CA PRO A 90 5.02 12.28 -3.27
C PRO A 90 4.87 13.27 -2.13
N GLY A 91 5.87 13.31 -1.26
CA GLY A 91 5.92 14.25 -0.15
C GLY A 91 7.35 14.65 0.18
N THR A 92 7.50 15.64 1.05
CA THR A 92 8.83 16.15 1.41
C THR A 92 9.55 15.22 2.38
N ARG A 93 8.80 14.54 3.26
CA ARG A 93 9.38 13.63 4.27
C ARG A 93 9.28 12.18 3.89
N ALA A 94 8.28 11.83 3.09
CA ALA A 94 8.05 10.45 2.68
C ALA A 94 7.25 10.44 1.39
N ASN A 95 7.40 9.35 0.65
CA ASN A 95 6.51 9.02 -0.47
C ASN A 95 5.55 7.95 0.00
N VAL A 96 4.27 8.10 -0.32
CA VAL A 96 3.23 7.16 0.12
C VAL A 96 2.65 6.47 -1.10
N PHE A 97 2.65 5.14 -1.08
CA PHE A 97 2.13 4.31 -2.16
C PHE A 97 0.92 3.53 -1.63
N THR A 98 -0.20 3.62 -2.33
CA THR A 98 -1.42 2.93 -1.92
C THR A 98 -1.95 2.10 -3.09
N THR A 99 -2.35 0.87 -2.80
CA THR A 99 -2.92 -0.01 -3.83
C THR A 99 -4.26 0.53 -4.31
N MET A 100 -4.53 0.34 -5.61
CA MET A 100 -5.79 0.75 -6.24
C MET A 100 -6.69 -0.47 -6.46
N ASP A 101 -7.98 -0.31 -6.19
CA ASP A 101 -9.03 -1.27 -6.51
C ASP A 101 -8.75 -2.70 -6.04
N ARG A 102 -8.09 -2.84 -4.90
CA ARG A 102 -8.01 -4.09 -4.15
C ARG A 102 -9.14 -4.14 -3.13
N GLU A 103 -9.45 -5.32 -2.65
CA GLU A 103 -10.51 -5.49 -1.64
C GLU A 103 -10.22 -4.65 -0.40
N VAL A 104 -8.95 -4.57 0.00
CA VAL A 104 -8.48 -3.73 1.09
C VAL A 104 -7.29 -2.92 0.61
N ALA A 105 -7.23 -1.64 0.97
CA ALA A 105 -6.09 -0.80 0.61
C ALA A 105 -4.87 -1.14 1.45
N VAL A 106 -3.73 -1.31 0.78
CA VAL A 106 -2.42 -1.48 1.43
C VAL A 106 -1.59 -0.23 1.13
N ARG A 107 -1.10 0.40 2.18
CA ARG A 107 -0.31 1.63 2.07
C ARG A 107 1.11 1.37 2.51
N VAL A 108 2.07 1.73 1.65
CA VAL A 108 3.50 1.67 1.96
C VAL A 108 4.02 3.10 2.03
N THR A 109 4.60 3.46 3.18
CA THR A 109 5.21 4.77 3.38
C THR A 109 6.73 4.60 3.38
N VAL A 110 7.39 5.25 2.43
CA VAL A 110 8.83 5.17 2.24
C VAL A 110 9.44 6.52 2.61
N PRO A 111 10.22 6.61 3.70
CA PRO A 111 10.90 7.86 4.06
C PRO A 111 11.76 8.37 2.90
N SER A 112 11.81 9.70 2.75
CA SER A 112 12.50 10.34 1.61
C SER A 112 14.01 10.14 1.63
N THR A 113 14.57 9.63 2.72
CA THR A 113 15.99 9.24 2.77
C THR A 113 16.32 8.02 1.92
N TYR A 114 15.30 7.21 1.57
CA TYR A 114 15.49 6.08 0.67
C TYR A 114 15.36 6.53 -0.78
N ALA A 115 16.36 6.24 -1.59
CA ALA A 115 16.29 6.49 -3.02
C ALA A 115 15.37 5.47 -3.70
N GLN A 116 14.80 5.86 -4.84
CA GLN A 116 13.96 4.99 -5.67
C GLN A 116 12.79 4.39 -4.88
N ALA A 117 12.00 5.28 -4.29
CA ALA A 117 10.91 4.90 -3.39
C ALA A 117 9.96 3.85 -3.97
N ALA A 118 9.62 3.95 -5.28
CA ALA A 118 8.72 3.01 -5.93
C ALA A 118 9.26 1.57 -5.91
N GLN A 119 10.57 1.39 -6.01
CA GLN A 119 11.16 0.05 -5.96
C GLN A 119 11.03 -0.57 -4.57
N TRP A 120 11.07 0.23 -3.52
CA TRP A 120 10.81 -0.26 -2.17
C TRP A 120 9.36 -0.71 -1.99
N ALA A 121 8.41 0.09 -2.50
CA ALA A 121 6.99 -0.28 -2.46
C ALA A 121 6.75 -1.59 -3.24
N ASN A 122 7.42 -1.77 -4.36
CA ASN A 122 7.26 -2.96 -5.20
C ASN A 122 7.70 -4.26 -4.50
N GLU A 123 8.51 -4.19 -3.46
CA GLU A 123 8.87 -5.37 -2.67
C GLU A 123 7.65 -6.05 -2.04
N PHE A 124 6.53 -5.34 -1.93
CA PHE A 124 5.30 -5.86 -1.33
C PHE A 124 4.26 -6.29 -2.37
N SER A 125 4.50 -6.06 -3.66
CA SER A 125 3.51 -6.33 -4.71
C SER A 125 3.09 -7.79 -4.77
N ASP A 126 4.03 -8.72 -4.68
CA ASP A 126 3.71 -10.16 -4.75
C ASP A 126 2.82 -10.59 -3.58
N THR A 127 3.08 -10.09 -2.38
CA THR A 127 2.25 -10.38 -1.21
C THR A 127 0.84 -9.85 -1.42
N VAL A 128 0.69 -8.65 -1.98
CA VAL A 128 -0.61 -8.06 -2.27
C VAL A 128 -1.38 -8.93 -3.26
N VAL A 129 -0.74 -9.38 -4.34
CA VAL A 129 -1.37 -10.25 -5.35
C VAL A 129 -1.88 -11.53 -4.71
N GLU A 130 -1.08 -12.13 -3.84
CA GLU A 130 -1.41 -13.43 -3.24
C GLU A 130 -2.51 -13.36 -2.17
N THR A 131 -2.65 -12.23 -1.49
CA THR A 131 -3.46 -12.16 -0.26
C THR A 131 -4.60 -11.16 -0.29
N ASP A 132 -4.54 -10.16 -1.16
CA ASP A 132 -5.51 -9.05 -1.22
C ASP A 132 -6.21 -9.05 -2.59
N PRO A 133 -7.42 -9.63 -2.70
CA PRO A 133 -8.06 -9.81 -4.00
C PRO A 133 -8.32 -8.51 -4.75
N SER A 134 -8.14 -8.54 -6.07
CA SER A 134 -8.48 -7.44 -6.94
C SER A 134 -10.00 -7.28 -7.03
N ARG A 135 -10.47 -6.04 -7.05
CA ARG A 135 -11.87 -5.70 -7.30
C ARG A 135 -12.17 -5.57 -8.78
N THR A 136 -11.16 -5.67 -9.63
CA THR A 136 -11.31 -5.57 -11.09
C THR A 136 -10.94 -6.90 -11.74
N THR A 137 -11.49 -7.15 -12.93
CA THR A 137 -11.18 -8.34 -13.72
C THR A 137 -10.64 -7.92 -15.09
N GLY A 138 -9.72 -8.71 -15.63
CA GLY A 138 -9.19 -8.50 -16.98
C GLY A 138 -8.07 -7.49 -17.08
N VAL A 139 -7.89 -6.62 -16.09
CA VAL A 139 -6.76 -5.69 -16.01
C VAL A 139 -6.16 -5.76 -14.62
N PRO A 140 -4.86 -5.50 -14.46
CA PRO A 140 -4.27 -5.39 -13.14
C PRO A 140 -4.98 -4.31 -12.32
N SER A 141 -5.19 -4.62 -11.05
CA SER A 141 -6.05 -3.91 -10.14
C SER A 141 -5.91 -2.39 -10.18
N GLY A 142 -6.92 -1.72 -10.69
CA GLY A 142 -7.04 -0.27 -10.68
C GLY A 142 -6.37 0.47 -11.82
N CYS A 143 -5.39 -0.12 -12.49
CA CYS A 143 -4.77 0.49 -13.66
C CYS A 143 -5.62 0.19 -14.88
N ARG A 144 -6.07 1.22 -15.56
CA ARG A 144 -6.87 1.07 -16.78
C ARG A 144 -5.97 1.02 -17.99
N ALA A 145 -6.38 0.21 -18.94
CA ALA A 145 -5.69 0.14 -20.22
C ALA A 145 -5.84 1.44 -20.99
#